data_3e4a6ce0918c25428f0874fedc1547fe
#
_entry.id   3e4a6ce0918c25428f0874fedc1547fe
#
_cell.length_a   1.000
_cell.length_b   1.000
_cell.length_c   1.000
_cell.angle_alpha   90.00
_cell.angle_beta   90.00
_cell.angle_gamma   90.00
#
_symmetry.space_group_name_H-M   'P 1'
#
loop_
_entity.id
_entity.type
_entity.pdbx_description
1 polymer ?
#
loop_
_entity_poly.entity_id
_entity_poly.type
_entity_poly.pdbx_seq_one_letter_code
_entity_poly.pdbx_strand_id
1 'polypeptide(L)'
;MASIPRQISRLLVKGLIFPIRFYQLCISPMFPGSCRFTPTCSQYAVEALRVHGPLKGLWLATRRILRCHPWGRSGYDPVPSRHVIDAHTHRVTPSPTAIRSLTPAQFIALDKKERQFCSVGIHPWETDDNPEVQFTQLERIIHDPAIIAVGECGLDRIKGATIDRQEQIFRNHILLSEQTRKPLVIHLVKALDLLLKALKETAPRQPWILHGFRGNPRMLSQLLEAEQSNRLYFSIGEKFNPETVALIPPDRLLVETDESPLSPMEIVNRIAHARGENPGKLAAMVNDNALRLFPALKGMGGKEKILTYGEDSK
;
A
#
# COMPACT_ATOMS: atom_id res chain seq x y z
N MET A 1 16.03 10.53 -29.97
CA MET A 1 17.00 9.71 -29.20
C MET A 1 16.65 8.24 -29.42
N ALA A 2 17.54 7.47 -30.07
CA ALA A 2 17.32 6.05 -30.37
C ALA A 2 17.18 5.25 -29.05
N SER A 3 16.09 4.52 -28.90
CA SER A 3 15.85 3.67 -27.71
C SER A 3 16.77 2.45 -27.77
N ILE A 4 17.57 2.24 -26.75
CA ILE A 4 18.41 1.04 -26.62
C ILE A 4 17.50 -0.20 -26.64
N PRO A 5 17.78 -1.20 -27.50
CA PRO A 5 17.00 -2.44 -27.54
C PRO A 5 16.94 -3.09 -26.15
N ARG A 6 15.76 -3.62 -25.75
CA ARG A 6 15.52 -4.17 -24.39
C ARG A 6 16.53 -5.23 -23.95
N GLN A 7 17.02 -6.05 -24.89
CA GLN A 7 18.03 -7.09 -24.57
C GLN A 7 19.39 -6.49 -24.22
N ILE A 8 19.86 -5.50 -25.00
CA ILE A 8 21.12 -4.79 -24.75
C ILE A 8 21.03 -4.02 -23.41
N SER A 9 19.91 -3.36 -23.15
CA SER A 9 19.68 -2.67 -21.88
C SER A 9 19.79 -3.62 -20.67
N ARG A 10 19.22 -4.84 -20.77
CA ARG A 10 19.32 -5.86 -19.70
C ARG A 10 20.75 -6.36 -19.48
N LEU A 11 21.53 -6.56 -20.54
CA LEU A 11 22.93 -6.97 -20.44
C LEU A 11 23.78 -5.88 -19.79
N LEU A 12 23.60 -4.62 -20.22
CA LEU A 12 24.28 -3.47 -19.61
C LEU A 12 23.95 -3.31 -18.12
N VAL A 13 22.68 -3.47 -17.73
CA VAL A 13 22.26 -3.42 -16.32
C VAL A 13 22.94 -4.53 -15.51
N LYS A 14 22.97 -5.77 -16.01
CA LYS A 14 23.69 -6.87 -15.33
C LYS A 14 25.19 -6.59 -15.17
N GLY A 15 25.82 -6.07 -16.23
CA GLY A 15 27.23 -5.68 -16.19
C GLY A 15 27.54 -4.61 -15.16
N LEU A 16 26.67 -3.59 -15.06
CA LEU A 16 26.81 -2.52 -14.06
C LEU A 16 26.52 -2.98 -12.62
N ILE A 17 25.63 -3.93 -12.44
CA ILE A 17 25.28 -4.46 -11.11
C ILE A 17 26.38 -5.36 -10.57
N PHE A 18 27.11 -6.10 -11.40
CA PHE A 18 28.14 -7.05 -10.99
C PHE A 18 29.20 -6.41 -10.04
N PRO A 19 29.89 -5.30 -10.40
CA PRO A 19 30.86 -4.69 -9.50
C PRO A 19 30.23 -4.14 -8.22
N ILE A 20 28.97 -3.69 -8.25
CA ILE A 20 28.28 -3.23 -7.04
C ILE A 20 27.99 -4.39 -6.08
N ARG A 21 27.59 -5.56 -6.61
CA ARG A 21 27.42 -6.78 -5.80
C ARG A 21 28.73 -7.28 -5.22
N PHE A 22 29.80 -7.25 -6.01
CA PHE A 22 31.14 -7.56 -5.50
C PHE A 22 31.53 -6.64 -4.34
N TYR A 23 31.31 -5.33 -4.48
CA TYR A 23 31.51 -4.36 -3.39
C TYR A 23 30.67 -4.72 -2.16
N GLN A 24 29.39 -5.06 -2.32
CA GLN A 24 28.50 -5.42 -1.22
C GLN A 24 28.95 -6.67 -0.46
N LEU A 25 29.49 -7.66 -1.17
CA LEU A 25 29.92 -8.94 -0.59
C LEU A 25 31.32 -8.87 0.05
N CYS A 26 32.25 -8.17 -0.60
CA CYS A 26 33.67 -8.22 -0.24
C CYS A 26 34.14 -6.99 0.56
N ILE A 27 33.59 -5.80 0.29
CA ILE A 27 34.12 -4.54 0.83
C ILE A 27 33.18 -3.95 1.89
N SER A 28 31.89 -3.87 1.58
CA SER A 28 30.89 -3.23 2.46
C SER A 28 30.83 -3.82 3.88
N PRO A 29 30.99 -5.14 4.11
CA PRO A 29 31.01 -5.71 5.47
C PRO A 29 32.17 -5.22 6.34
N MET A 30 33.26 -4.76 5.72
CA MET A 30 34.42 -4.22 6.45
C MET A 30 34.19 -2.80 7.01
N PHE A 31 33.13 -2.11 6.53
CA PHE A 31 32.78 -0.75 6.91
C PHE A 31 31.32 -0.64 7.36
N PRO A 32 30.91 -1.32 8.44
CA PRO A 32 29.53 -1.30 8.92
C PRO A 32 29.11 0.12 9.31
N GLY A 33 27.87 0.51 8.95
CA GLY A 33 27.30 1.80 9.33
C GLY A 33 27.80 3.02 8.57
N SER A 34 28.63 2.87 7.53
CA SER A 34 29.21 4.01 6.79
C SER A 34 28.20 4.78 5.92
N CYS A 35 27.05 4.17 5.56
CA CYS A 35 26.04 4.82 4.74
C CYS A 35 25.00 5.54 5.60
N ARG A 36 24.77 6.82 5.31
CA ARG A 36 23.84 7.71 6.04
C ARG A 36 22.39 7.62 5.60
N PHE A 37 22.13 6.84 4.55
CA PHE A 37 20.80 6.71 3.97
C PHE A 37 20.26 5.29 4.07
N THR A 38 18.94 5.17 4.09
CA THR A 38 18.19 3.92 3.95
C THR A 38 17.32 4.02 2.68
N PRO A 39 17.45 3.09 1.73
CA PRO A 39 18.45 2.00 1.65
C PRO A 39 19.87 2.54 1.47
N THR A 40 20.88 1.67 1.68
CA THR A 40 22.29 2.07 1.50
C THR A 40 22.56 2.50 0.05
N CYS A 41 23.62 3.30 -0.17
CA CYS A 41 23.92 3.80 -1.51
C CYS A 41 24.16 2.68 -2.53
N SER A 42 24.72 1.56 -2.11
CA SER A 42 24.93 0.40 -3.01
C SER A 42 23.61 -0.34 -3.30
N GLN A 43 22.71 -0.50 -2.32
CA GLN A 43 21.37 -1.05 -2.54
C GLN A 43 20.57 -0.15 -3.50
N TYR A 44 20.57 1.16 -3.24
CA TYR A 44 19.93 2.15 -4.10
C TYR A 44 20.46 2.09 -5.55
N ALA A 45 21.78 1.96 -5.75
CA ALA A 45 22.37 1.89 -7.08
C ALA A 45 21.89 0.65 -7.87
N VAL A 46 21.88 -0.52 -7.22
CA VAL A 46 21.36 -1.76 -7.83
C VAL A 46 19.92 -1.61 -8.23
N GLU A 47 19.09 -1.04 -7.36
CA GLU A 47 17.67 -0.86 -7.60
C GLU A 47 17.41 0.20 -8.69
N ALA A 48 18.08 1.35 -8.62
CA ALA A 48 17.97 2.40 -9.64
C ALA A 48 18.31 1.89 -11.05
N LEU A 49 19.34 1.06 -11.18
CA LEU A 49 19.70 0.40 -12.43
C LEU A 49 18.62 -0.59 -12.91
N ARG A 50 18.00 -1.34 -11.99
CA ARG A 50 16.93 -2.28 -12.32
C ARG A 50 15.64 -1.57 -12.76
N VAL A 51 15.24 -0.51 -12.03
CA VAL A 51 13.98 0.23 -12.28
C VAL A 51 14.06 1.13 -13.49
N HIS A 52 15.15 1.90 -13.61
CA HIS A 52 15.27 2.98 -14.57
C HIS A 52 16.19 2.67 -15.74
N GLY A 53 16.81 1.47 -15.75
CA GLY A 53 17.77 1.07 -16.79
C GLY A 53 19.14 1.72 -16.59
N PRO A 54 20.10 1.44 -17.55
CA PRO A 54 21.51 1.75 -17.31
C PRO A 54 21.78 3.25 -17.20
N LEU A 55 21.27 4.08 -18.09
CA LEU A 55 21.60 5.51 -18.13
C LEU A 55 20.99 6.28 -16.95
N LYS A 56 19.65 6.21 -16.79
CA LYS A 56 18.95 6.92 -15.72
C LYS A 56 19.27 6.33 -14.35
N GLY A 57 19.40 5.01 -14.25
CA GLY A 57 19.77 4.34 -13.00
C GLY A 57 21.17 4.74 -12.55
N LEU A 58 22.14 4.79 -13.47
CA LEU A 58 23.50 5.25 -13.14
C LEU A 58 23.51 6.73 -12.69
N TRP A 59 22.78 7.60 -13.38
CA TRP A 59 22.66 9.01 -12.99
C TRP A 59 22.06 9.16 -11.57
N LEU A 60 20.99 8.43 -11.27
CA LEU A 60 20.37 8.43 -9.93
C LEU A 60 21.35 7.93 -8.85
N ALA A 61 22.07 6.84 -9.13
CA ALA A 61 23.06 6.28 -8.23
C ALA A 61 24.21 7.26 -7.94
N THR A 62 24.78 7.87 -8.99
CA THR A 62 25.84 8.86 -8.87
C THR A 62 25.39 10.08 -8.05
N ARG A 63 24.22 10.65 -8.38
CA ARG A 63 23.63 11.76 -7.63
C ARG A 63 23.43 11.41 -6.16
N ARG A 64 23.06 10.16 -5.83
CA ARG A 64 22.88 9.68 -4.47
C ARG A 64 24.21 9.59 -3.73
N ILE A 65 25.24 9.02 -4.35
CA ILE A 65 26.58 8.90 -3.77
C ILE A 65 27.19 10.28 -3.49
N LEU A 66 27.05 11.22 -4.41
CA LEU A 66 27.53 12.60 -4.23
C LEU A 66 26.85 13.35 -3.08
N ARG A 67 25.67 12.92 -2.63
CA ARG A 67 24.96 13.48 -1.47
C ARG A 67 25.28 12.75 -0.16
N CYS A 68 25.96 11.61 -0.24
CA CYS A 68 26.28 10.78 0.91
C CYS A 68 27.67 11.17 1.46
N HIS A 69 27.76 12.32 2.11
CA HIS A 69 28.97 12.84 2.75
C HIS A 69 28.65 13.39 4.15
N PRO A 70 29.62 13.61 5.04
CA PRO A 70 29.39 13.99 6.44
C PRO A 70 28.50 15.21 6.65
N TRP A 71 28.55 16.19 5.77
CA TRP A 71 27.74 17.42 5.80
C TRP A 71 26.44 17.32 5.00
N GLY A 72 26.19 16.18 4.35
CA GLY A 72 24.98 15.96 3.56
C GLY A 72 23.77 15.53 4.39
N ARG A 73 22.61 15.47 3.73
CA ARG A 73 21.37 14.92 4.33
C ARG A 73 21.53 13.41 4.61
N SER A 74 20.70 12.89 5.51
CA SER A 74 20.59 11.47 5.86
C SER A 74 19.13 11.07 5.97
N GLY A 75 18.86 9.76 6.09
CA GLY A 75 17.51 9.23 6.30
C GLY A 75 16.98 8.42 5.14
N TYR A 76 15.68 8.18 5.14
CA TYR A 76 14.99 7.37 4.13
C TYR A 76 14.89 8.13 2.80
N ASP A 77 15.44 7.56 1.73
CA ASP A 77 15.46 8.16 0.37
C ASP A 77 15.39 7.06 -0.70
N PRO A 78 14.18 6.50 -0.98
CA PRO A 78 14.00 5.39 -1.92
C PRO A 78 14.27 5.79 -3.37
N VAL A 79 14.47 4.78 -4.23
CA VAL A 79 14.51 4.98 -5.68
C VAL A 79 13.13 5.42 -6.16
N PRO A 80 13.02 6.50 -6.95
CA PRO A 80 11.73 6.98 -7.44
C PRO A 80 10.98 5.91 -8.25
N SER A 81 9.72 5.64 -7.92
CA SER A 81 8.84 4.73 -8.66
C SER A 81 7.98 5.50 -9.67
N ARG A 82 7.52 4.80 -10.72
CA ARG A 82 6.51 5.28 -11.68
C ARG A 82 5.20 4.48 -11.58
N HIS A 83 5.24 3.36 -10.89
CA HIS A 83 4.08 2.50 -10.66
C HIS A 83 3.62 2.68 -9.23
N VAL A 84 2.33 2.65 -9.01
CA VAL A 84 1.69 2.77 -7.70
C VAL A 84 0.76 1.58 -7.52
N ILE A 85 0.84 0.94 -6.36
CA ILE A 85 -0.14 -0.06 -5.94
C ILE A 85 -1.41 0.69 -5.57
N ASP A 86 -2.52 0.28 -6.17
CA ASP A 86 -3.85 0.78 -5.89
C ASP A 86 -4.43 -0.06 -4.74
N ALA A 87 -4.47 0.53 -3.54
CA ALA A 87 -4.83 -0.21 -2.33
C ALA A 87 -6.32 -0.54 -2.24
N HIS A 88 -7.18 0.12 -3.03
CA HIS A 88 -8.62 -0.12 -3.06
C HIS A 88 -9.25 0.43 -4.35
N THR A 89 -10.01 -0.39 -5.06
CA THR A 89 -10.73 0.04 -6.27
C THR A 89 -11.97 -0.82 -6.55
N HIS A 90 -13.01 -0.19 -7.08
CA HIS A 90 -14.22 -0.85 -7.59
C HIS A 90 -14.19 -1.08 -9.10
N ARG A 91 -13.12 -0.73 -9.80
CA ARG A 91 -13.02 -0.88 -11.25
C ARG A 91 -13.15 -2.34 -11.67
N VAL A 92 -13.91 -2.59 -12.75
CA VAL A 92 -14.13 -3.94 -13.29
C VAL A 92 -12.84 -4.53 -13.87
N THR A 93 -12.03 -3.70 -14.54
CA THR A 93 -10.73 -4.10 -15.13
C THR A 93 -9.61 -3.28 -14.50
N PRO A 94 -9.23 -3.56 -13.25
CA PRO A 94 -8.19 -2.82 -12.57
C PRO A 94 -6.79 -3.18 -13.10
N SER A 95 -5.81 -2.35 -12.76
CA SER A 95 -4.39 -2.70 -12.96
C SER A 95 -4.07 -4.02 -12.24
N PRO A 96 -3.13 -4.83 -12.74
CA PRO A 96 -2.64 -6.03 -12.04
C PRO A 96 -2.10 -5.76 -10.63
N THR A 97 -1.73 -4.51 -10.34
CA THR A 97 -1.23 -4.06 -9.03
C THR A 97 -2.31 -3.42 -8.16
N ALA A 98 -3.59 -3.56 -8.52
CA ALA A 98 -4.70 -3.05 -7.76
C ALA A 98 -5.35 -4.14 -6.91
N ILE A 99 -5.87 -3.73 -5.74
CA ILE A 99 -6.68 -4.58 -4.86
C ILE A 99 -8.15 -4.23 -5.14
N ARG A 100 -8.85 -5.15 -5.78
CA ARG A 100 -10.26 -4.94 -6.14
C ARG A 100 -11.17 -5.22 -4.94
N SER A 101 -12.06 -4.29 -4.61
CA SER A 101 -13.11 -4.50 -3.60
C SER A 101 -14.30 -5.25 -4.20
N LEU A 102 -14.73 -6.31 -3.56
CA LEU A 102 -15.81 -7.19 -4.02
C LEU A 102 -16.72 -7.62 -2.86
N THR A 103 -17.99 -7.84 -3.16
CA THR A 103 -18.88 -8.56 -2.26
C THR A 103 -18.61 -10.08 -2.34
N PRO A 104 -19.05 -10.88 -1.36
CA PRO A 104 -18.95 -12.34 -1.43
C PRO A 104 -19.59 -12.92 -2.71
N ALA A 105 -20.77 -12.42 -3.08
CA ALA A 105 -21.48 -12.85 -4.28
C ALA A 105 -20.72 -12.52 -5.58
N GLN A 106 -20.14 -11.30 -5.67
CA GLN A 106 -19.33 -10.92 -6.81
C GLN A 106 -18.08 -11.79 -6.94
N PHE A 107 -17.39 -12.08 -5.82
CA PHE A 107 -16.22 -12.96 -5.86
C PHE A 107 -16.55 -14.39 -6.30
N ILE A 108 -17.67 -14.94 -5.81
CA ILE A 108 -18.14 -16.29 -6.20
C ILE A 108 -18.47 -16.36 -7.69
N ALA A 109 -19.03 -15.30 -8.25
CA ALA A 109 -19.40 -15.20 -9.67
C ALA A 109 -18.18 -15.07 -10.62
N LEU A 110 -17.00 -14.72 -10.12
CA LEU A 110 -15.79 -14.60 -10.94
C LEU A 110 -15.22 -15.96 -11.34
N ASP A 111 -14.89 -16.11 -12.61
CA ASP A 111 -14.07 -17.22 -13.08
C ASP A 111 -12.70 -17.22 -12.37
N LYS A 112 -12.19 -18.40 -12.03
CA LYS A 112 -10.87 -18.53 -11.37
C LYS A 112 -9.74 -17.84 -12.13
N LYS A 113 -9.84 -17.80 -13.47
CA LYS A 113 -8.85 -17.15 -14.35
C LYS A 113 -8.88 -15.62 -14.28
N GLU A 114 -10.01 -15.05 -13.87
CA GLU A 114 -10.23 -13.59 -13.74
C GLU A 114 -9.97 -13.08 -12.33
N ARG A 115 -9.74 -13.98 -11.36
CA ARG A 115 -9.46 -13.59 -9.98
C ARG A 115 -8.12 -12.90 -9.89
N GLN A 116 -8.17 -11.63 -9.59
CA GLN A 116 -7.03 -10.81 -9.20
C GLN A 116 -7.04 -10.64 -7.68
N PHE A 117 -6.00 -10.05 -7.11
CA PHE A 117 -6.00 -9.72 -5.69
C PHE A 117 -7.17 -8.81 -5.34
N CYS A 118 -7.87 -9.18 -4.28
CA CYS A 118 -9.06 -8.47 -3.85
C CYS A 118 -9.19 -8.42 -2.32
N SER A 119 -9.98 -7.46 -1.87
CA SER A 119 -10.63 -7.48 -0.57
C SER A 119 -12.06 -7.97 -0.76
N VAL A 120 -12.59 -8.74 0.21
CA VAL A 120 -13.98 -9.20 0.17
C VAL A 120 -14.63 -8.96 1.51
N GLY A 121 -15.81 -8.33 1.49
CA GLY A 121 -16.58 -8.00 2.67
C GLY A 121 -18.02 -7.62 2.37
N ILE A 122 -18.76 -7.24 3.42
CA ILE A 122 -20.13 -6.74 3.35
C ILE A 122 -20.08 -5.25 3.61
N HIS A 123 -20.31 -4.46 2.57
CA HIS A 123 -20.34 -3.00 2.67
C HIS A 123 -21.48 -2.54 3.59
N PRO A 124 -21.33 -1.46 4.39
CA PRO A 124 -22.39 -0.99 5.28
C PRO A 124 -23.72 -0.66 4.57
N TRP A 125 -23.69 -0.37 3.27
CA TRP A 125 -24.90 -0.16 2.46
C TRP A 125 -25.65 -1.44 2.08
N GLU A 126 -25.02 -2.60 2.21
CA GLU A 126 -25.56 -3.91 1.84
C GLU A 126 -25.98 -4.76 3.08
N THR A 127 -25.93 -4.14 4.26
CA THR A 127 -26.21 -4.80 5.52
C THR A 127 -27.71 -5.09 5.77
N ASP A 128 -28.61 -4.63 4.90
CA ASP A 128 -30.03 -4.98 4.91
C ASP A 128 -30.33 -6.28 4.13
N ASP A 129 -29.44 -6.70 3.21
CA ASP A 129 -29.66 -7.82 2.29
C ASP A 129 -29.09 -9.14 2.86
N ASN A 130 -29.80 -9.77 3.82
CA ASN A 130 -29.43 -11.05 4.38
C ASN A 130 -27.94 -11.19 4.76
N PRO A 131 -27.41 -10.32 5.63
CA PRO A 131 -25.97 -10.26 5.92
C PRO A 131 -25.44 -11.57 6.54
N GLU A 132 -26.27 -12.38 7.18
CA GLU A 132 -25.90 -13.69 7.71
C GLU A 132 -25.54 -14.67 6.58
N VAL A 133 -26.31 -14.65 5.49
CA VAL A 133 -26.02 -15.47 4.30
C VAL A 133 -24.74 -14.98 3.62
N GLN A 134 -24.61 -13.66 3.45
CA GLN A 134 -23.40 -13.07 2.89
C GLN A 134 -22.18 -13.39 3.75
N PHE A 135 -22.29 -13.31 5.09
CA PHE A 135 -21.19 -13.62 5.99
C PHE A 135 -20.80 -15.10 5.93
N THR A 136 -21.77 -16.01 5.86
CA THR A 136 -21.52 -17.45 5.65
C THR A 136 -20.80 -17.71 4.32
N GLN A 137 -21.16 -16.99 3.26
CA GLN A 137 -20.45 -17.07 1.99
C GLN A 137 -19.01 -16.56 2.12
N LEU A 138 -18.81 -15.41 2.81
CA LEU A 138 -17.50 -14.84 3.05
C LEU A 138 -16.59 -15.81 3.80
N GLU A 139 -17.07 -16.44 4.88
CA GLU A 139 -16.31 -17.44 5.64
C GLU A 139 -15.85 -18.63 4.78
N ARG A 140 -16.69 -19.07 3.85
CA ARG A 140 -16.34 -20.19 2.93
C ARG A 140 -15.25 -19.85 1.94
N ILE A 141 -15.17 -18.60 1.48
CA ILE A 141 -14.25 -18.18 0.42
C ILE A 141 -13.01 -17.49 0.95
N ILE A 142 -13.00 -17.02 2.19
CA ILE A 142 -11.94 -16.12 2.73
C ILE A 142 -10.52 -16.70 2.64
N HIS A 143 -10.39 -18.03 2.53
CA HIS A 143 -9.10 -18.71 2.40
C HIS A 143 -8.61 -18.81 0.95
N ASP A 144 -9.36 -18.32 -0.05
CA ASP A 144 -8.88 -18.22 -1.42
C ASP A 144 -7.64 -17.29 -1.46
N PRO A 145 -6.52 -17.70 -2.10
CA PRO A 145 -5.28 -16.91 -2.13
C PRO A 145 -5.43 -15.57 -2.85
N ALA A 146 -6.45 -15.37 -3.68
CA ALA A 146 -6.75 -14.09 -4.31
C ALA A 146 -7.31 -13.08 -3.30
N ILE A 147 -7.95 -13.53 -2.21
CA ILE A 147 -8.50 -12.66 -1.17
C ILE A 147 -7.37 -12.31 -0.18
N ILE A 148 -6.85 -11.09 -0.25
CA ILE A 148 -5.71 -10.64 0.56
C ILE A 148 -6.09 -9.67 1.68
N ALA A 149 -7.34 -9.24 1.74
CA ALA A 149 -7.90 -8.42 2.82
C ALA A 149 -9.37 -8.78 3.09
N VAL A 150 -9.84 -8.52 4.30
CA VAL A 150 -11.24 -8.55 4.69
C VAL A 150 -11.84 -7.17 4.48
N GLY A 151 -13.01 -7.06 3.85
CA GLY A 151 -13.67 -5.79 3.57
C GLY A 151 -13.84 -5.57 2.05
N GLU A 152 -14.50 -4.54 1.65
CA GLU A 152 -14.89 -3.36 2.40
C GLU A 152 -16.00 -3.68 3.41
N CYS A 153 -15.88 -3.17 4.62
CA CYS A 153 -16.88 -3.26 5.67
C CYS A 153 -16.82 -1.96 6.49
N GLY A 154 -17.71 -1.74 7.43
CA GLY A 154 -17.58 -0.57 8.29
C GLY A 154 -18.90 0.09 8.68
N LEU A 155 -18.88 1.42 8.83
CA LEU A 155 -19.93 2.20 9.48
C LEU A 155 -20.26 3.46 8.67
N ASP A 156 -21.51 3.62 8.29
CA ASP A 156 -22.05 4.80 7.61
C ASP A 156 -23.36 5.25 8.27
N ARG A 157 -23.35 6.42 8.95
CA ARG A 157 -24.56 6.99 9.56
C ARG A 157 -25.50 7.68 8.56
N ILE A 158 -25.13 7.77 7.30
CA ILE A 158 -25.95 8.43 6.28
C ILE A 158 -26.74 7.42 5.46
N LYS A 159 -26.15 6.24 5.20
CA LYS A 159 -26.68 5.26 4.27
C LYS A 159 -26.52 3.83 4.77
N GLY A 160 -27.37 2.93 4.31
CA GLY A 160 -27.41 1.51 4.69
C GLY A 160 -28.40 1.24 5.82
N ALA A 161 -28.29 0.07 6.44
CA ALA A 161 -29.10 -0.35 7.59
C ALA A 161 -28.89 0.54 8.82
N THR A 162 -29.65 0.24 9.89
CA THR A 162 -29.44 0.89 11.19
C THR A 162 -28.00 0.76 11.66
N ILE A 163 -27.50 1.75 12.36
CA ILE A 163 -26.10 1.77 12.80
C ILE A 163 -25.76 0.60 13.72
N ASP A 164 -26.72 0.14 14.55
CA ASP A 164 -26.53 -1.03 15.42
C ASP A 164 -26.33 -2.31 14.60
N ARG A 165 -27.06 -2.44 13.48
CA ARG A 165 -26.91 -3.57 12.56
C ARG A 165 -25.56 -3.54 11.87
N GLN A 166 -25.15 -2.37 11.40
CA GLN A 166 -23.83 -2.18 10.81
C GLN A 166 -22.71 -2.49 11.82
N GLU A 167 -22.84 -2.03 13.07
CA GLU A 167 -21.86 -2.29 14.15
C GLU A 167 -21.71 -3.79 14.41
N GLN A 168 -22.83 -4.54 14.45
CA GLN A 168 -22.79 -5.99 14.63
C GLN A 168 -22.01 -6.68 13.50
N ILE A 169 -22.30 -6.32 12.25
CA ILE A 169 -21.65 -6.91 11.07
C ILE A 169 -20.18 -6.48 11.02
N PHE A 170 -19.87 -5.24 11.35
CA PHE A 170 -18.50 -4.76 11.43
C PHE A 170 -17.67 -5.53 12.46
N ARG A 171 -18.23 -5.82 13.65
CA ARG A 171 -17.58 -6.68 14.65
C ARG A 171 -17.26 -8.07 14.13
N ASN A 172 -18.15 -8.67 13.34
CA ASN A 172 -17.89 -9.97 12.72
C ASN A 172 -16.71 -9.91 11.72
N HIS A 173 -16.61 -8.82 10.95
CA HIS A 173 -15.46 -8.61 10.05
C HIS A 173 -14.15 -8.41 10.81
N ILE A 174 -14.17 -7.70 11.95
CA ILE A 174 -13.00 -7.57 12.83
C ILE A 174 -12.54 -8.95 13.30
N LEU A 175 -13.43 -9.77 13.79
CA LEU A 175 -13.12 -11.14 14.23
C LEU A 175 -12.55 -11.98 13.09
N LEU A 176 -13.15 -11.93 11.91
CA LEU A 176 -12.68 -12.65 10.73
C LEU A 176 -11.29 -12.19 10.28
N SER A 177 -11.03 -10.89 10.31
CA SER A 177 -9.71 -10.32 10.03
C SER A 177 -8.65 -10.88 10.98
N GLU A 178 -8.93 -10.90 12.29
CA GLU A 178 -8.02 -11.45 13.30
C GLU A 178 -7.79 -12.97 13.13
N GLN A 179 -8.84 -13.75 12.86
CA GLN A 179 -8.76 -15.19 12.66
C GLN A 179 -7.95 -15.56 11.41
N THR A 180 -8.16 -14.83 10.32
CA THR A 180 -7.53 -15.11 9.01
C THR A 180 -6.18 -14.41 8.84
N ARG A 181 -5.79 -13.55 9.79
CA ARG A 181 -4.57 -12.72 9.76
C ARG A 181 -4.48 -11.86 8.50
N LYS A 182 -5.62 -11.32 8.05
CA LYS A 182 -5.71 -10.44 6.89
C LYS A 182 -6.01 -9.01 7.32
N PRO A 183 -5.47 -7.98 6.64
CA PRO A 183 -5.84 -6.58 6.89
C PRO A 183 -7.34 -6.36 6.75
N LEU A 184 -7.88 -5.38 7.49
CA LEU A 184 -9.28 -4.96 7.45
C LEU A 184 -9.40 -3.65 6.67
N VAL A 185 -10.22 -3.62 5.61
CA VAL A 185 -10.54 -2.41 4.83
C VAL A 185 -11.85 -1.83 5.31
N ILE A 186 -11.80 -0.57 5.77
CA ILE A 186 -12.89 0.05 6.55
C ILE A 186 -13.44 1.27 5.83
N HIS A 187 -14.73 1.25 5.56
CA HIS A 187 -15.57 2.38 5.20
C HIS A 187 -16.02 3.14 6.44
N LEU A 188 -15.80 4.44 6.49
CA LEU A 188 -16.17 5.24 7.65
C LEU A 188 -16.82 6.57 7.26
N VAL A 189 -18.12 6.71 7.52
CA VAL A 189 -18.87 7.94 7.28
C VAL A 189 -19.63 8.37 8.54
N LYS A 190 -19.24 9.52 9.10
CA LYS A 190 -19.86 10.16 10.29
C LYS A 190 -19.99 9.25 11.53
N ALA A 191 -19.15 8.22 11.67
CA ALA A 191 -19.18 7.23 12.75
C ALA A 191 -17.84 7.10 13.48
N LEU A 192 -17.08 8.19 13.60
CA LEU A 192 -15.77 8.21 14.24
C LEU A 192 -15.79 7.70 15.68
N ASP A 193 -16.78 8.10 16.46
CA ASP A 193 -16.99 7.68 17.84
C ASP A 193 -17.08 6.15 17.98
N LEU A 194 -17.80 5.49 17.09
CA LEU A 194 -17.92 4.02 17.06
C LEU A 194 -16.64 3.34 16.64
N LEU A 195 -15.92 3.91 15.68
CA LEU A 195 -14.61 3.39 15.29
C LEU A 195 -13.59 3.50 16.42
N LEU A 196 -13.54 4.64 17.12
CA LEU A 196 -12.68 4.85 18.30
C LEU A 196 -13.01 3.86 19.42
N LYS A 197 -14.31 3.62 19.66
CA LYS A 197 -14.78 2.60 20.60
C LYS A 197 -14.28 1.21 20.17
N ALA A 198 -14.46 0.82 18.92
CA ALA A 198 -14.03 -0.47 18.40
C ALA A 198 -12.51 -0.65 18.50
N LEU A 199 -11.71 0.36 18.15
CA LEU A 199 -10.23 0.33 18.29
C LEU A 199 -9.81 0.06 19.74
N LYS A 200 -10.46 0.74 20.69
CA LYS A 200 -10.16 0.61 22.12
C LYS A 200 -10.58 -0.75 22.69
N GLU A 201 -11.75 -1.26 22.28
CA GLU A 201 -12.30 -2.53 22.78
C GLU A 201 -11.55 -3.75 22.20
N THR A 202 -11.13 -3.70 20.95
CA THR A 202 -10.55 -4.86 20.25
C THR A 202 -9.05 -4.91 20.29
N ALA A 203 -8.36 -3.76 20.44
CA ALA A 203 -6.90 -3.65 20.37
C ALA A 203 -6.33 -4.49 19.21
N PRO A 204 -6.62 -4.14 17.94
CA PRO A 204 -6.42 -5.01 16.80
C PRO A 204 -4.96 -5.38 16.59
N ARG A 205 -4.71 -6.65 16.26
CA ARG A 205 -3.39 -7.17 15.88
C ARG A 205 -3.18 -7.10 14.38
N GLN A 206 -4.27 -7.12 13.60
CA GLN A 206 -4.21 -6.96 12.16
C GLN A 206 -4.27 -5.49 11.74
N PRO A 207 -3.67 -5.11 10.60
CA PRO A 207 -3.77 -3.75 10.09
C PRO A 207 -5.22 -3.36 9.77
N TRP A 208 -5.63 -2.17 10.18
CA TRP A 208 -6.89 -1.54 9.80
C TRP A 208 -6.59 -0.43 8.80
N ILE A 209 -7.28 -0.43 7.68
CA ILE A 209 -7.09 0.50 6.57
C ILE A 209 -8.37 1.32 6.43
N LEU A 210 -8.32 2.59 6.83
CA LEU A 210 -9.40 3.53 6.52
C LEU A 210 -9.29 3.93 5.05
N HIS A 211 -10.16 3.34 4.21
CA HIS A 211 -10.20 3.69 2.80
C HIS A 211 -10.92 5.04 2.61
N GLY A 212 -10.66 5.72 1.49
CA GLY A 212 -11.30 7.00 1.17
C GLY A 212 -11.14 8.08 2.24
N PHE A 213 -10.06 8.08 3.02
CA PHE A 213 -9.94 8.95 4.18
C PHE A 213 -9.90 10.44 3.81
N ARG A 214 -10.87 11.20 4.33
CA ARG A 214 -11.06 12.64 4.07
C ARG A 214 -11.18 13.47 5.35
N GLY A 215 -10.81 12.86 6.50
CA GLY A 215 -10.90 13.51 7.80
C GLY A 215 -10.08 14.81 7.88
N ASN A 216 -10.41 15.66 8.84
CA ASN A 216 -9.63 16.85 9.17
C ASN A 216 -8.45 16.50 10.11
N PRO A 217 -7.52 17.44 10.37
CA PRO A 217 -6.36 17.19 11.24
C PRO A 217 -6.74 16.70 12.65
N ARG A 218 -7.84 17.23 13.23
CA ARG A 218 -8.34 16.81 14.55
C ARG A 218 -8.79 15.34 14.56
N MET A 219 -9.50 14.92 13.51
CA MET A 219 -9.91 13.51 13.37
C MET A 219 -8.69 12.60 13.24
N LEU A 220 -7.69 12.99 12.45
CA LEU A 220 -6.44 12.24 12.33
C LEU A 220 -5.74 12.09 13.69
N SER A 221 -5.60 13.19 14.46
CA SER A 221 -4.98 13.18 15.79
C SER A 221 -5.71 12.20 16.72
N GLN A 222 -7.04 12.28 16.80
CA GLN A 222 -7.86 11.39 17.63
C GLN A 222 -7.67 9.90 17.27
N LEU A 223 -7.57 9.60 15.96
CA LEU A 223 -7.34 8.23 15.46
C LEU A 223 -5.94 7.72 15.83
N LEU A 224 -4.91 8.56 15.65
CA LEU A 224 -3.53 8.20 16.00
C LEU A 224 -3.31 8.07 17.50
N GLU A 225 -4.01 8.88 18.33
CA GLU A 225 -3.96 8.80 19.79
C GLU A 225 -4.69 7.58 20.34
N ALA A 226 -5.82 7.19 19.72
CA ALA A 226 -6.60 6.04 20.14
C ALA A 226 -5.94 4.71 19.78
N GLU A 227 -5.09 4.71 18.78
CA GLU A 227 -4.46 3.54 18.21
C GLU A 227 -3.07 3.31 18.85
N GLN A 228 -2.97 2.32 19.75
CA GLN A 228 -1.74 2.03 20.51
C GLN A 228 -0.77 1.08 19.80
N SER A 229 -1.23 0.34 18.80
CA SER A 229 -0.49 -0.79 18.21
C SER A 229 0.22 -0.48 16.90
N ASN A 230 0.13 0.74 16.40
CA ASN A 230 0.65 1.15 15.10
C ASN A 230 0.07 0.35 13.91
N ARG A 231 -1.22 0.00 13.97
CA ARG A 231 -1.92 -0.84 12.99
C ARG A 231 -2.90 -0.08 12.10
N LEU A 232 -3.13 1.21 12.35
CA LEU A 232 -4.06 2.02 11.56
C LEU A 232 -3.34 2.68 10.37
N TYR A 233 -3.90 2.51 9.18
CA TYR A 233 -3.41 3.03 7.90
C TYR A 233 -4.49 3.87 7.24
N PHE A 234 -4.07 4.86 6.45
CA PHE A 234 -4.96 5.79 5.77
C PHE A 234 -4.76 5.66 4.25
N SER A 235 -5.79 5.21 3.56
CA SER A 235 -5.79 5.11 2.10
C SER A 235 -6.46 6.34 1.51
N ILE A 236 -5.74 7.04 0.65
CA ILE A 236 -6.10 8.37 0.13
C ILE A 236 -6.45 8.27 -1.33
N GLY A 237 -7.69 8.64 -1.65
CA GLY A 237 -8.21 8.73 -3.00
C GLY A 237 -8.07 10.13 -3.62
N GLU A 238 -8.84 10.38 -4.67
CA GLU A 238 -8.85 11.66 -5.40
C GLU A 238 -9.22 12.86 -4.54
N LYS A 239 -10.19 12.66 -3.63
CA LYS A 239 -10.73 13.70 -2.74
C LYS A 239 -10.11 13.52 -1.36
N PHE A 240 -9.33 14.48 -0.91
CA PHE A 240 -8.71 14.48 0.41
C PHE A 240 -8.58 15.88 0.98
N ASN A 241 -8.32 15.99 2.28
CA ASN A 241 -7.97 17.24 2.94
C ASN A 241 -6.45 17.46 2.84
N PRO A 242 -5.96 18.53 2.16
CA PRO A 242 -4.53 18.77 1.97
C PRO A 242 -3.74 18.97 3.27
N GLU A 243 -4.33 19.64 4.28
CA GLU A 243 -3.69 19.83 5.57
C GLU A 243 -3.52 18.50 6.29
N THR A 244 -4.55 17.66 6.25
CA THR A 244 -4.54 16.35 6.91
C THR A 244 -3.56 15.41 6.24
N VAL A 245 -3.54 15.34 4.91
CA VAL A 245 -2.64 14.42 4.19
C VAL A 245 -1.16 14.77 4.44
N ALA A 246 -0.85 16.03 4.69
CA ALA A 246 0.50 16.47 5.07
C ALA A 246 0.94 15.95 6.44
N LEU A 247 0.00 15.67 7.34
CA LEU A 247 0.23 15.22 8.71
C LEU A 247 0.21 13.68 8.86
N ILE A 248 -0.31 12.95 7.87
CA ILE A 248 -0.31 11.47 7.93
C ILE A 248 1.13 10.95 8.01
N PRO A 249 1.45 10.09 9.00
CA PRO A 249 2.77 9.47 9.09
C PRO A 249 3.16 8.77 7.79
N PRO A 250 4.38 8.94 7.29
CA PRO A 250 4.81 8.40 6.01
C PRO A 250 4.63 6.88 5.88
N ASP A 251 4.83 6.14 6.97
CA ASP A 251 4.71 4.68 7.03
C ASP A 251 3.26 4.16 7.15
N ARG A 252 2.27 5.09 7.22
CA ARG A 252 0.84 4.80 7.37
C ARG A 252 0.01 5.20 6.15
N LEU A 253 0.64 5.80 5.14
CA LEU A 253 -0.02 6.33 3.97
C LEU A 253 -0.13 5.26 2.87
N LEU A 254 -1.34 5.07 2.34
CA LEU A 254 -1.66 4.30 1.14
C LEU A 254 -2.34 5.21 0.11
N VAL A 255 -2.43 4.72 -1.11
CA VAL A 255 -3.12 5.41 -2.21
C VAL A 255 -4.10 4.45 -2.87
N GLU A 256 -5.25 4.98 -3.25
CA GLU A 256 -6.31 4.23 -3.90
C GLU A 256 -6.99 5.05 -5.00
N THR A 257 -7.66 4.36 -5.91
CA THR A 257 -8.52 5.02 -6.89
C THR A 257 -9.99 5.01 -6.50
N ASP A 258 -10.44 4.01 -5.73
CA ASP A 258 -11.86 3.82 -5.44
C ASP A 258 -12.70 3.80 -6.73
N GLU A 259 -13.61 4.73 -6.93
CA GLU A 259 -14.38 4.95 -8.15
C GLU A 259 -13.80 6.06 -9.07
N SER A 260 -12.72 6.72 -8.66
CA SER A 260 -12.12 7.83 -9.41
C SER A 260 -11.62 7.40 -10.79
N PRO A 261 -11.81 8.23 -11.85
CA PRO A 261 -11.23 7.97 -13.17
C PRO A 261 -9.72 8.20 -13.22
N LEU A 262 -9.13 8.84 -12.21
CA LEU A 262 -7.71 9.14 -12.17
C LEU A 262 -6.89 7.87 -12.00
N SER A 263 -5.67 7.87 -12.54
CA SER A 263 -4.71 6.82 -12.23
C SER A 263 -4.14 7.00 -10.81
N PRO A 264 -3.65 5.91 -10.17
CA PRO A 264 -3.00 6.02 -8.86
C PRO A 264 -1.83 7.02 -8.85
N MET A 265 -1.09 7.13 -9.96
CA MET A 265 0.02 8.07 -10.07
C MET A 265 -0.42 9.54 -10.11
N GLU A 266 -1.57 9.84 -10.72
CA GLU A 266 -2.16 11.19 -10.69
C GLU A 266 -2.57 11.58 -9.27
N ILE A 267 -3.13 10.64 -8.50
CA ILE A 267 -3.47 10.86 -7.08
C ILE A 267 -2.17 11.09 -6.27
N VAL A 268 -1.14 10.28 -6.48
CA VAL A 268 0.19 10.50 -5.86
C VAL A 268 0.75 11.88 -6.17
N ASN A 269 0.61 12.37 -7.42
CA ASN A 269 1.09 13.71 -7.78
C ASN A 269 0.39 14.81 -6.97
N ARG A 270 -0.93 14.69 -6.75
CA ARG A 270 -1.71 15.63 -5.93
C ARG A 270 -1.31 15.58 -4.46
N ILE A 271 -1.15 14.36 -3.90
CA ILE A 271 -0.70 14.17 -2.52
C ILE A 271 0.72 14.71 -2.34
N ALA A 272 1.63 14.42 -3.25
CA ALA A 272 3.00 14.89 -3.21
C ALA A 272 3.09 16.42 -3.24
N HIS A 273 2.22 17.07 -4.03
CA HIS A 273 2.11 18.54 -4.04
C HIS A 273 1.68 19.07 -2.66
N ALA A 274 0.65 18.48 -2.05
CA ALA A 274 0.17 18.89 -0.72
C ALA A 274 1.22 18.66 0.39
N ARG A 275 2.05 17.61 0.26
CA ARG A 275 3.11 17.28 1.22
C ARG A 275 4.45 17.98 0.96
N GLY A 276 4.58 18.71 -0.16
CA GLY A 276 5.86 19.29 -0.58
C GLY A 276 6.93 18.23 -0.90
N GLU A 277 6.54 17.04 -1.33
CA GLU A 277 7.41 15.89 -1.57
C GLU A 277 7.61 15.59 -3.06
N ASN A 278 8.64 14.81 -3.40
CA ASN A 278 8.84 14.33 -4.77
C ASN A 278 7.86 13.19 -5.10
N PRO A 279 7.04 13.28 -6.16
CA PRO A 279 6.03 12.28 -6.48
C PRO A 279 6.58 10.85 -6.64
N GLY A 280 7.76 10.71 -7.28
CA GLY A 280 8.35 9.38 -7.47
C GLY A 280 8.82 8.74 -6.16
N LYS A 281 9.24 9.53 -5.19
CA LYS A 281 9.62 9.05 -3.85
C LYS A 281 8.39 8.69 -3.04
N LEU A 282 7.35 9.53 -3.11
CA LEU A 282 6.07 9.23 -2.49
C LEU A 282 5.49 7.93 -3.06
N ALA A 283 5.52 7.74 -4.38
CA ALA A 283 5.09 6.51 -5.04
C ALA A 283 5.84 5.28 -4.53
N ALA A 284 7.18 5.38 -4.36
CA ALA A 284 7.95 4.29 -3.80
C ALA A 284 7.56 3.99 -2.34
N MET A 285 7.40 5.03 -1.52
CA MET A 285 7.02 4.90 -0.12
C MET A 285 5.64 4.26 0.08
N VAL A 286 4.63 4.69 -0.66
CA VAL A 286 3.28 4.09 -0.57
C VAL A 286 3.27 2.65 -1.09
N ASN A 287 4.11 2.32 -2.08
CA ASN A 287 4.29 0.95 -2.52
C ASN A 287 4.92 0.07 -1.42
N ASP A 288 5.96 0.56 -0.74
CA ASP A 288 6.60 -0.15 0.36
C ASP A 288 5.60 -0.41 1.50
N ASN A 289 4.75 0.58 1.81
CA ASN A 289 3.68 0.44 2.78
C ASN A 289 2.68 -0.66 2.35
N ALA A 290 2.20 -0.61 1.11
CA ALA A 290 1.28 -1.59 0.56
C ALA A 290 1.88 -3.01 0.55
N LEU A 291 3.15 -3.17 0.17
CA LEU A 291 3.84 -4.47 0.14
C LEU A 291 4.10 -5.06 1.54
N ARG A 292 4.19 -4.20 2.58
CA ARG A 292 4.22 -4.67 3.97
C ARG A 292 2.87 -5.22 4.42
N LEU A 293 1.78 -4.54 4.04
CA LEU A 293 0.41 -4.94 4.40
C LEU A 293 -0.07 -6.14 3.59
N PHE A 294 0.34 -6.24 2.34
CA PHE A 294 -0.10 -7.25 1.38
C PHE A 294 1.09 -8.01 0.80
N PRO A 295 1.72 -8.91 1.58
CA PRO A 295 2.91 -9.65 1.12
C PRO A 295 2.67 -10.48 -0.15
N ALA A 296 1.43 -10.91 -0.41
CA ALA A 296 1.05 -11.64 -1.62
C ALA A 296 1.36 -10.87 -2.91
N LEU A 297 1.33 -9.53 -2.87
CA LEU A 297 1.68 -8.68 -4.02
C LEU A 297 3.14 -8.79 -4.43
N LYS A 298 4.04 -9.21 -3.55
CA LYS A 298 5.47 -9.41 -3.84
C LYS A 298 5.71 -10.49 -4.89
N GLY A 299 4.85 -11.52 -4.95
CA GLY A 299 4.95 -12.64 -5.88
C GLY A 299 4.59 -12.30 -7.34
N MET A 300 3.93 -11.17 -7.61
CA MET A 300 3.55 -10.76 -8.98
C MET A 300 4.70 -10.18 -9.82
N GLY A 301 5.90 -10.06 -9.28
CA GLY A 301 7.09 -9.49 -9.93
C GLY A 301 7.63 -10.23 -11.17
N GLY A 302 6.87 -11.14 -11.80
CA GLY A 302 7.32 -11.93 -12.95
C GLY A 302 7.18 -11.24 -14.31
N LYS A 303 6.30 -10.27 -14.51
CA LYS A 303 6.11 -9.55 -15.77
C LYS A 303 6.28 -8.04 -15.69
N GLU A 304 5.97 -7.40 -14.55
CA GLU A 304 6.33 -5.99 -14.26
C GLU A 304 6.85 -5.95 -12.83
N LYS A 305 8.17 -5.84 -12.65
CA LYS A 305 8.79 -5.88 -11.33
C LYS A 305 8.33 -4.71 -10.47
N ILE A 306 7.41 -4.96 -9.53
CA ILE A 306 7.28 -4.18 -8.32
C ILE A 306 8.51 -4.54 -7.50
N LEU A 307 9.48 -3.64 -7.43
CA LEU A 307 10.75 -3.89 -6.75
C LEU A 307 10.55 -3.77 -5.26
N THR A 308 10.69 -4.89 -4.57
CA THR A 308 10.70 -4.96 -3.11
C THR A 308 12.09 -4.63 -2.56
N TYR A 309 12.13 -3.84 -1.50
CA TYR A 309 13.28 -3.68 -0.63
C TYR A 309 13.46 -4.94 0.23
N GLY A 310 14.60 -5.53 0.22
CA GLY A 310 15.10 -6.23 1.42
C GLY A 310 15.04 -7.75 1.52
N GLU A 311 15.02 -8.54 0.44
CA GLU A 311 15.08 -10.01 0.57
C GLU A 311 16.39 -10.70 0.14
N ASP A 312 17.46 -9.96 -0.10
CA ASP A 312 18.78 -10.55 -0.39
C ASP A 312 19.80 -10.32 0.78
N SER A 313 19.32 -10.42 2.03
CA SER A 313 20.19 -10.39 3.22
C SER A 313 19.97 -11.67 4.04
N LYS A 314 20.37 -12.80 3.48
CA LYS A 314 20.77 -14.01 4.19
C LYS A 314 21.92 -14.69 3.46
#